data_186448034030c75923b496defed2bd18
#
_entry.id   186448034030c75923b496defed2bd18
#
_cell.length_a   1.000
_cell.length_b   1.000
_cell.length_c   1.000
_cell.angle_alpha   90.00
_cell.angle_beta   90.00
_cell.angle_gamma   90.00
#
_symmetry.space_group_name_H-M   'P 1'
#
loop_
_entity.id
_entity.type
_entity.pdbx_description
1 polymer ?
#
loop_
_entity_poly.entity_id
_entity_poly.type
_entity_poly.pdbx_seq_one_letter_code
_entity_poly.pdbx_strand_id
1 'polypeptide(L)'
;MKLASKTAIVTGAARGIGFGIAQVLAREGARVIIADRDAHGEAAAASLRESGGQALFINCNIGEKAQVEALFSQAEEAFGPVDIVVNNAGINRDAMLHKLSEADWDTVIDVNLKGTFLCMQQAAIRMRERGAGRIINIASASWLGNVGQTNYSASKAGVVGMTKTACRELAKKGVTVNAICPGFIDTDMTRGVPENVWQIMINKIPAGYAGEAKDVGECVAFLASDAARYINGEVINVGGGMVL
;
A
#
# COMPACT_ATOMS: atom_id res chain seq x y z
N MET A 1 -9.48 11.11 16.93
CA MET A 1 -8.47 10.97 15.87
C MET A 1 -7.35 10.11 16.40
N LYS A 2 -7.17 8.92 15.84
CA LYS A 2 -6.17 7.92 16.31
C LYS A 2 -4.74 8.25 15.86
N LEU A 3 -4.60 9.09 14.83
CA LEU A 3 -3.33 9.39 14.16
C LEU A 3 -2.99 10.88 14.18
N ALA A 4 -3.52 11.61 15.15
CA ALA A 4 -3.28 13.06 15.28
C ALA A 4 -1.77 13.37 15.26
N SER A 5 -1.38 14.32 14.41
CA SER A 5 -0.01 14.78 14.21
C SER A 5 0.98 13.74 13.65
N LYS A 6 0.54 12.55 13.26
CA LYS A 6 1.38 11.55 12.59
C LYS A 6 1.60 11.92 11.13
N THR A 7 2.82 11.74 10.64
CA THR A 7 3.15 11.91 9.22
C THR A 7 3.10 10.55 8.52
N ALA A 8 2.27 10.44 7.48
CA ALA A 8 2.07 9.21 6.72
C ALA A 8 2.43 9.39 5.25
N ILE A 9 3.25 8.52 4.69
CA ILE A 9 3.47 8.38 3.26
C ILE A 9 2.59 7.24 2.74
N VAL A 10 1.82 7.50 1.68
CA VAL A 10 1.06 6.47 0.96
C VAL A 10 1.53 6.47 -0.50
N THR A 11 2.12 5.37 -0.95
CA THR A 11 2.58 5.24 -2.33
C THR A 11 1.47 4.72 -3.26
N GLY A 12 1.45 5.18 -4.52
CA GLY A 12 0.37 4.83 -5.46
C GLY A 12 -0.98 5.41 -5.01
N ALA A 13 -0.99 6.62 -4.46
CA ALA A 13 -2.14 7.17 -3.78
C ALA A 13 -2.90 8.24 -4.60
N ALA A 14 -2.60 8.42 -5.88
CA ALA A 14 -3.35 9.32 -6.76
C ALA A 14 -4.81 8.86 -6.98
N ARG A 15 -5.10 7.56 -6.80
CA ARG A 15 -6.44 6.96 -7.02
C ARG A 15 -6.59 5.60 -6.33
N GLY A 16 -7.78 5.01 -6.47
CA GLY A 16 -8.08 3.63 -6.06
C GLY A 16 -7.85 3.36 -4.59
N ILE A 17 -7.29 2.18 -4.27
CA ILE A 17 -7.05 1.75 -2.89
C ILE A 17 -6.14 2.74 -2.16
N GLY A 18 -5.07 3.20 -2.80
CA GLY A 18 -4.13 4.14 -2.18
C GLY A 18 -4.78 5.46 -1.79
N PHE A 19 -5.65 6.00 -2.63
CA PHE A 19 -6.39 7.22 -2.31
C PHE A 19 -7.40 7.00 -1.18
N GLY A 20 -8.14 5.87 -1.20
CA GLY A 20 -9.04 5.52 -0.09
C GLY A 20 -8.32 5.34 1.25
N ILE A 21 -7.11 4.76 1.24
CA ILE A 21 -6.24 4.71 2.42
C ILE A 21 -5.88 6.12 2.88
N ALA A 22 -5.44 6.99 1.97
CA ALA A 22 -5.06 8.36 2.26
C ALA A 22 -6.21 9.17 2.87
N GLN A 23 -7.44 9.00 2.36
CA GLN A 23 -8.65 9.62 2.91
C GLN A 23 -8.91 9.20 4.36
N VAL A 24 -8.81 7.91 4.65
CA VAL A 24 -9.03 7.40 6.01
C VAL A 24 -7.95 7.90 6.97
N LEU A 25 -6.67 7.87 6.56
CA LEU A 25 -5.58 8.38 7.39
C LEU A 25 -5.73 9.89 7.69
N ALA A 26 -6.10 10.69 6.69
CA ALA A 26 -6.37 12.12 6.86
C ALA A 26 -7.55 12.36 7.81
N ARG A 27 -8.65 11.63 7.68
CA ARG A 27 -9.80 11.68 8.59
C ARG A 27 -9.41 11.33 10.03
N GLU A 28 -8.47 10.40 10.22
CA GLU A 28 -7.94 10.04 11.54
C GLU A 28 -6.87 11.04 12.07
N GLY A 29 -6.62 12.14 11.32
CA GLY A 29 -5.77 13.25 11.75
C GLY A 29 -4.30 13.15 11.35
N ALA A 30 -3.94 12.22 10.47
CA ALA A 30 -2.59 12.16 9.93
C ALA A 30 -2.36 13.28 8.89
N ARG A 31 -1.10 13.75 8.82
CA ARG A 31 -0.59 14.55 7.71
C ARG A 31 -0.14 13.58 6.62
N VAL A 32 -0.74 13.66 5.44
CA VAL A 32 -0.62 12.63 4.42
C VAL A 32 0.23 13.11 3.25
N ILE A 33 1.25 12.35 2.91
CA ILE A 33 1.99 12.49 1.66
C ILE A 33 1.38 11.53 0.64
N ILE A 34 0.78 12.08 -0.40
CA ILE A 34 0.39 11.36 -1.62
C ILE A 34 1.63 11.19 -2.47
N ALA A 35 2.18 9.99 -2.56
CA ALA A 35 3.34 9.70 -3.40
C ALA A 35 2.90 8.89 -4.62
N ASP A 36 3.03 9.47 -5.80
CA ASP A 36 2.65 8.81 -7.05
C ASP A 36 3.49 9.35 -8.22
N ARG A 37 3.67 8.56 -9.27
CA ARG A 37 4.25 9.04 -10.54
C ARG A 37 3.23 9.78 -11.41
N ASP A 38 1.95 9.59 -11.14
CA ASP A 38 0.84 10.21 -11.86
C ASP A 38 0.57 11.61 -11.27
N ALA A 39 0.61 12.64 -12.13
CA ALA A 39 0.35 14.03 -11.75
C ALA A 39 -1.05 14.26 -11.15
N HIS A 40 -2.01 13.35 -11.36
CA HIS A 40 -3.30 13.38 -10.68
C HIS A 40 -3.19 13.29 -9.15
N GLY A 41 -2.03 12.92 -8.63
CA GLY A 41 -1.74 12.97 -7.20
C GLY A 41 -1.93 14.35 -6.57
N GLU A 42 -1.71 15.44 -7.33
CA GLU A 42 -2.01 16.80 -6.82
C GLU A 42 -3.51 17.03 -6.61
N ALA A 43 -4.35 16.57 -7.53
CA ALA A 43 -5.80 16.65 -7.36
C ALA A 43 -6.28 15.81 -6.15
N ALA A 44 -5.67 14.65 -5.92
CA ALA A 44 -5.93 13.83 -4.75
C ALA A 44 -5.54 14.55 -3.44
N ALA A 45 -4.36 15.18 -3.40
CA ALA A 45 -3.94 15.95 -2.24
C ALA A 45 -4.82 17.19 -2.00
N ALA A 46 -5.24 17.89 -3.07
CA ALA A 46 -6.16 19.01 -2.99
C ALA A 46 -7.51 18.59 -2.39
N SER A 47 -8.08 17.48 -2.84
CA SER A 47 -9.33 16.94 -2.29
C SER A 47 -9.24 16.62 -0.79
N LEU A 48 -8.10 16.11 -0.32
CA LEU A 48 -7.89 15.89 1.12
C LEU A 48 -7.83 17.21 1.88
N ARG A 49 -7.18 18.24 1.34
CA ARG A 49 -7.11 19.58 1.96
C ARG A 49 -8.48 20.24 2.02
N GLU A 50 -9.29 20.15 0.95
CA GLU A 50 -10.66 20.64 0.89
C GLU A 50 -11.58 19.98 1.93
N SER A 51 -11.29 18.71 2.26
CA SER A 51 -11.99 17.98 3.34
C SER A 51 -11.45 18.30 4.74
N GLY A 52 -10.59 19.31 4.88
CA GLY A 52 -10.01 19.74 6.16
C GLY A 52 -8.78 18.96 6.63
N GLY A 53 -8.25 18.05 5.82
CA GLY A 53 -7.02 17.30 6.10
C GLY A 53 -5.76 18.10 5.74
N GLN A 54 -4.61 17.61 6.20
CA GLN A 54 -3.30 18.09 5.77
C GLN A 54 -2.70 17.11 4.79
N ALA A 55 -2.48 17.54 3.55
CA ALA A 55 -1.93 16.66 2.51
C ALA A 55 -0.99 17.41 1.56
N LEU A 56 0.03 16.70 1.09
CA LEU A 56 0.99 17.15 0.10
C LEU A 56 1.18 16.06 -0.96
N PHE A 57 1.23 16.44 -2.23
CA PHE A 57 1.63 15.54 -3.30
C PHE A 57 3.13 15.64 -3.55
N ILE A 58 3.78 14.49 -3.67
CA ILE A 58 5.17 14.38 -4.11
C ILE A 58 5.21 13.40 -5.29
N ASN A 59 5.64 13.90 -6.45
CA ASN A 59 5.84 13.04 -7.62
C ASN A 59 7.00 12.09 -7.37
N CYS A 60 6.76 10.78 -7.48
CA CYS A 60 7.77 9.77 -7.20
C CYS A 60 7.52 8.47 -7.97
N ASN A 61 8.52 8.05 -8.73
CA ASN A 61 8.63 6.68 -9.21
C ASN A 61 9.36 5.84 -8.16
N ILE A 62 8.65 4.97 -7.45
CA ILE A 62 9.22 4.15 -6.38
C ILE A 62 10.24 3.11 -6.87
N GLY A 63 10.27 2.79 -8.18
CA GLY A 63 11.31 1.94 -8.77
C GLY A 63 12.70 2.60 -8.80
N GLU A 64 12.78 3.90 -8.56
CA GLU A 64 13.99 4.73 -8.64
C GLU A 64 14.48 5.13 -7.25
N LYS A 65 15.61 4.57 -6.83
CA LYS A 65 16.17 4.78 -5.48
C LYS A 65 16.30 6.26 -5.11
N ALA A 66 16.87 7.09 -6.01
CA ALA A 66 17.07 8.51 -5.73
C ALA A 66 15.75 9.26 -5.52
N GLN A 67 14.69 8.89 -6.25
CA GLN A 67 13.37 9.49 -6.08
C GLN A 67 12.72 9.07 -4.75
N VAL A 68 12.93 7.84 -4.32
CA VAL A 68 12.45 7.37 -3.00
C VAL A 68 13.21 8.11 -1.87
N GLU A 69 14.52 8.28 -1.98
CA GLU A 69 15.30 9.05 -1.00
C GLU A 69 14.80 10.50 -0.91
N ALA A 70 14.57 11.14 -2.06
CA ALA A 70 14.02 12.48 -2.14
C ALA A 70 12.60 12.58 -1.58
N LEU A 71 11.73 11.59 -1.82
CA LEU A 71 10.38 11.49 -1.25
C LEU A 71 10.40 11.60 0.28
N PHE A 72 11.25 10.80 0.94
CA PHE A 72 11.33 10.82 2.40
C PHE A 72 11.86 12.14 2.92
N SER A 73 12.91 12.71 2.28
CA SER A 73 13.47 13.99 2.69
C SER A 73 12.46 15.14 2.57
N GLN A 74 11.73 15.22 1.45
CA GLN A 74 10.68 16.22 1.24
C GLN A 74 9.50 16.04 2.20
N ALA A 75 9.12 14.80 2.49
CA ALA A 75 8.06 14.49 3.46
C ALA A 75 8.45 15.00 4.87
N GLU A 76 9.68 14.75 5.29
CA GLU A 76 10.21 15.18 6.60
C GLU A 76 10.38 16.70 6.68
N GLU A 77 10.78 17.35 5.60
CA GLU A 77 10.85 18.82 5.52
C GLU A 77 9.45 19.46 5.67
N ALA A 78 8.45 18.88 5.02
CA ALA A 78 7.10 19.43 5.01
C ALA A 78 6.32 19.19 6.33
N PHE A 79 6.42 18.00 6.89
CA PHE A 79 5.55 17.56 7.98
C PHE A 79 6.30 16.96 9.19
N GLY A 80 7.62 17.00 9.19
CA GLY A 80 8.43 16.38 10.24
C GLY A 80 8.54 14.85 10.06
N PRO A 81 9.06 14.15 11.06
CA PRO A 81 9.43 12.74 10.94
C PRO A 81 8.31 11.85 10.42
N VAL A 82 8.64 10.96 9.48
CA VAL A 82 7.68 10.01 8.89
C VAL A 82 7.38 8.90 9.89
N ASP A 83 6.15 8.84 10.39
CA ASP A 83 5.68 7.85 11.37
C ASP A 83 5.09 6.59 10.74
N ILE A 84 4.46 6.74 9.56
CA ILE A 84 3.69 5.70 8.89
C ILE A 84 4.11 5.64 7.43
N VAL A 85 4.41 4.44 6.94
CA VAL A 85 4.63 4.19 5.51
C VAL A 85 3.68 3.11 5.03
N VAL A 86 2.87 3.45 4.04
CA VAL A 86 1.97 2.51 3.36
C VAL A 86 2.49 2.26 1.96
N ASN A 87 3.06 1.08 1.75
CA ASN A 87 3.55 0.64 0.46
C ASN A 87 2.39 0.03 -0.33
N ASN A 88 1.67 0.88 -1.07
CA ASN A 88 0.51 0.47 -1.85
C ASN A 88 0.78 0.47 -3.36
N ALA A 89 1.72 1.27 -3.86
CA ALA A 89 1.99 1.34 -5.29
C ALA A 89 2.24 -0.04 -5.90
N GLY A 90 1.60 -0.31 -7.01
CA GLY A 90 1.74 -1.56 -7.73
C GLY A 90 1.02 -1.53 -9.06
N ILE A 91 1.46 -2.39 -9.96
CA ILE A 91 0.90 -2.59 -11.29
C ILE A 91 0.74 -4.08 -11.55
N ASN A 92 -0.11 -4.42 -12.50
CA ASN A 92 -0.19 -5.75 -13.08
C ASN A 92 0.09 -5.73 -14.58
N ARG A 93 0.61 -6.84 -15.09
CA ARG A 93 0.80 -7.17 -16.51
C ARG A 93 0.45 -8.64 -16.68
N ASP A 94 -0.84 -8.90 -16.83
CA ASP A 94 -1.38 -10.24 -16.78
C ASP A 94 -1.16 -10.96 -18.12
N ALA A 95 -0.57 -12.15 -18.07
CA ALA A 95 -0.41 -13.05 -19.18
C ALA A 95 -0.24 -14.50 -18.69
N MET A 96 -0.71 -15.46 -19.50
CA MET A 96 -0.43 -16.87 -19.21
C MET A 96 1.08 -17.12 -19.21
N LEU A 97 1.58 -17.97 -18.31
CA LEU A 97 3.02 -18.18 -18.07
C LEU A 97 3.84 -18.34 -19.36
N HIS A 98 3.35 -19.12 -20.32
CA HIS A 98 4.05 -19.37 -21.59
C HIS A 98 4.02 -18.19 -22.59
N LYS A 99 3.28 -17.11 -22.26
CA LYS A 99 3.16 -15.88 -23.08
C LYS A 99 3.68 -14.64 -22.35
N LEU A 100 4.00 -14.77 -21.06
CA LEU A 100 4.50 -13.66 -20.28
C LEU A 100 5.88 -13.23 -20.80
N SER A 101 6.01 -11.97 -21.19
CA SER A 101 7.29 -11.43 -21.64
C SER A 101 8.22 -11.12 -20.45
N GLU A 102 9.53 -11.22 -20.68
CA GLU A 102 10.54 -10.82 -19.68
C GLU A 102 10.37 -9.34 -19.29
N ALA A 103 10.08 -8.47 -20.25
CA ALA A 103 9.86 -7.05 -20.00
C ALA A 103 8.66 -6.77 -19.09
N ASP A 104 7.55 -7.53 -19.23
CA ASP A 104 6.41 -7.43 -18.32
C ASP A 104 6.71 -8.00 -16.94
N TRP A 105 7.50 -9.07 -16.88
CA TRP A 105 8.01 -9.61 -15.62
C TRP A 105 8.85 -8.56 -14.90
N ASP A 106 9.88 -8.03 -15.54
CA ASP A 106 10.80 -7.05 -14.95
C ASP A 106 10.07 -5.80 -14.49
N THR A 107 9.14 -5.28 -15.31
CA THR A 107 8.35 -4.09 -14.97
C THR A 107 7.53 -4.30 -13.70
N VAL A 108 6.90 -5.46 -13.53
CA VAL A 108 6.09 -5.75 -12.34
C VAL A 108 6.98 -5.95 -11.12
N ILE A 109 8.09 -6.67 -11.26
CA ILE A 109 9.04 -6.89 -10.15
C ILE A 109 9.68 -5.58 -9.71
N ASP A 110 10.11 -4.74 -10.64
CA ASP A 110 10.72 -3.45 -10.33
C ASP A 110 9.78 -2.52 -9.56
N VAL A 111 8.51 -2.42 -9.96
CA VAL A 111 7.56 -1.57 -9.26
C VAL A 111 7.08 -2.21 -7.96
N ASN A 112 6.52 -3.43 -8.03
CA ASN A 112 5.78 -4.01 -6.90
C ASN A 112 6.70 -4.51 -5.79
N LEU A 113 7.85 -5.08 -6.14
CA LEU A 113 8.74 -5.73 -5.17
C LEU A 113 9.94 -4.84 -4.82
N LYS A 114 10.73 -4.45 -5.82
CA LYS A 114 11.90 -3.59 -5.60
C LYS A 114 11.48 -2.19 -5.10
N GLY A 115 10.44 -1.59 -5.66
CA GLY A 115 9.94 -0.29 -5.20
C GLY A 115 9.46 -0.35 -3.75
N THR A 116 8.72 -1.39 -3.37
CA THR A 116 8.34 -1.64 -1.97
C THR A 116 9.58 -1.81 -1.08
N PHE A 117 10.58 -2.57 -1.52
CA PHE A 117 11.84 -2.74 -0.78
C PHE A 117 12.54 -1.38 -0.56
N LEU A 118 12.66 -0.54 -1.57
CA LEU A 118 13.32 0.77 -1.47
C LEU A 118 12.60 1.67 -0.45
N CYS A 119 11.27 1.72 -0.48
CA CYS A 119 10.48 2.48 0.49
C CYS A 119 10.61 1.89 1.91
N MET A 120 10.57 0.58 2.07
CA MET A 120 10.80 -0.10 3.36
C MET A 120 12.19 0.19 3.91
N GLN A 121 13.21 0.21 3.06
CA GLN A 121 14.59 0.50 3.47
C GLN A 121 14.72 1.93 4.00
N GLN A 122 14.15 2.91 3.30
CA GLN A 122 14.18 4.31 3.74
C GLN A 122 13.38 4.52 5.03
N ALA A 123 12.24 3.85 5.18
CA ALA A 123 11.48 3.84 6.42
C ALA A 123 12.30 3.21 7.58
N ALA A 124 12.90 2.05 7.33
CA ALA A 124 13.66 1.32 8.33
C ALA A 124 14.85 2.13 8.86
N ILE A 125 15.61 2.80 7.97
CA ILE A 125 16.75 3.65 8.35
C ILE A 125 16.31 4.70 9.38
N ARG A 126 15.24 5.44 9.09
CA ARG A 126 14.76 6.57 9.90
C ARG A 126 14.02 6.13 11.18
N MET A 127 13.13 5.16 11.03
CA MET A 127 12.29 4.70 12.13
C MET A 127 13.07 3.96 13.21
N ARG A 128 14.08 3.14 12.82
CA ARG A 128 14.92 2.42 13.80
C ARG A 128 15.76 3.35 14.68
N GLU A 129 16.22 4.46 14.13
CA GLU A 129 16.98 5.47 14.88
C GLU A 129 16.09 6.18 15.88
N ARG A 130 14.87 6.51 15.48
CA ARG A 130 13.88 7.18 16.33
C ARG A 130 13.25 6.26 17.37
N GLY A 131 13.29 4.94 17.16
CA GLY A 131 12.68 3.96 18.06
C GLY A 131 11.16 3.85 17.94
N ALA A 132 10.57 4.29 16.83
CA ALA A 132 9.12 4.23 16.57
C ALA A 132 8.80 4.27 15.08
N GLY A 133 7.79 3.52 14.64
CA GLY A 133 7.29 3.56 13.26
C GLY A 133 6.27 2.47 12.96
N ARG A 134 5.55 2.66 11.86
CA ARG A 134 4.55 1.71 11.33
C ARG A 134 4.77 1.55 9.83
N ILE A 135 5.03 0.34 9.39
CA ILE A 135 5.16 0.00 7.96
C ILE A 135 4.04 -0.96 7.61
N ILE A 136 3.20 -0.60 6.67
CA ILE A 136 2.08 -1.41 6.20
C ILE A 136 2.27 -1.65 4.70
N ASN A 137 2.41 -2.91 4.32
CA ASN A 137 2.62 -3.31 2.93
C ASN A 137 1.30 -3.82 2.33
N ILE A 138 0.88 -3.27 1.21
CA ILE A 138 -0.28 -3.77 0.49
C ILE A 138 0.16 -4.88 -0.45
N ALA A 139 -0.08 -6.11 -0.01
CA ALA A 139 0.11 -7.31 -0.81
C ALA A 139 -1.13 -7.54 -1.73
N SER A 140 -1.66 -8.74 -1.79
CA SER A 140 -2.88 -9.12 -2.52
C SER A 140 -3.22 -10.56 -2.14
N ALA A 141 -4.47 -10.96 -2.19
CA ALA A 141 -4.87 -12.37 -2.12
C ALA A 141 -4.16 -13.22 -3.20
N SER A 142 -3.80 -12.61 -4.34
CA SER A 142 -3.04 -13.27 -5.42
C SER A 142 -1.65 -13.78 -5.04
N TRP A 143 -1.13 -13.46 -3.85
CA TRP A 143 0.16 -14.02 -3.38
C TRP A 143 0.12 -15.55 -3.21
N LEU A 144 -1.07 -16.12 -3.07
CA LEU A 144 -1.31 -17.56 -3.03
C LEU A 144 -1.38 -18.20 -4.44
N GLY A 145 -1.39 -17.38 -5.48
CA GLY A 145 -1.49 -17.77 -6.88
C GLY A 145 -2.80 -17.33 -7.52
N ASN A 146 -2.72 -16.81 -8.73
CA ASN A 146 -3.87 -16.48 -9.56
C ASN A 146 -3.51 -16.70 -11.04
N VAL A 147 -4.45 -17.26 -11.81
CA VAL A 147 -4.23 -17.59 -13.21
C VAL A 147 -3.87 -16.33 -14.02
N GLY A 148 -2.79 -16.40 -14.79
CA GLY A 148 -2.32 -15.28 -15.61
C GLY A 148 -1.49 -14.23 -14.85
N GLN A 149 -1.24 -14.42 -13.56
CA GLN A 149 -0.55 -13.44 -12.71
C GLN A 149 0.78 -13.93 -12.13
N THR A 150 1.55 -14.68 -12.89
CA THR A 150 2.81 -15.26 -12.37
C THR A 150 3.76 -14.20 -11.82
N ASN A 151 3.99 -13.09 -12.55
CA ASN A 151 4.80 -11.96 -12.12
C ASN A 151 4.20 -11.23 -10.92
N TYR A 152 2.91 -10.94 -10.97
CA TYR A 152 2.20 -10.22 -9.91
C TYR A 152 2.17 -11.05 -8.62
N SER A 153 1.79 -12.32 -8.69
CA SER A 153 1.76 -13.24 -7.55
C SER A 153 3.16 -13.40 -6.92
N ALA A 154 4.20 -13.57 -7.74
CA ALA A 154 5.58 -13.62 -7.27
C ALA A 154 5.98 -12.33 -6.53
N SER A 155 5.64 -11.16 -7.10
CA SER A 155 5.92 -9.87 -6.46
C SER A 155 5.22 -9.73 -5.10
N LYS A 156 3.94 -10.12 -5.01
CA LYS A 156 3.15 -10.00 -3.78
C LYS A 156 3.54 -11.04 -2.73
N ALA A 157 3.95 -12.23 -3.14
CA ALA A 157 4.57 -13.23 -2.24
C ALA A 157 5.91 -12.71 -1.69
N GLY A 158 6.72 -12.05 -2.53
CA GLY A 158 7.95 -11.39 -2.09
C GLY A 158 7.70 -10.29 -1.05
N VAL A 159 6.66 -9.48 -1.23
CA VAL A 159 6.24 -8.45 -0.25
C VAL A 159 5.87 -9.09 1.09
N VAL A 160 5.15 -10.23 1.09
CA VAL A 160 4.85 -10.99 2.31
C VAL A 160 6.13 -11.49 2.98
N GLY A 161 7.08 -12.05 2.20
CA GLY A 161 8.38 -12.50 2.71
C GLY A 161 9.19 -11.36 3.35
N MET A 162 9.26 -10.20 2.67
CA MET A 162 9.92 -9.00 3.23
C MET A 162 9.26 -8.54 4.52
N THR A 163 7.93 -8.55 4.60
CA THR A 163 7.18 -8.19 5.81
C THR A 163 7.56 -9.08 7.00
N LYS A 164 7.58 -10.39 6.78
CA LYS A 164 7.95 -11.39 7.82
C LYS A 164 9.40 -11.26 8.30
N THR A 165 10.30 -10.83 7.44
CA THR A 165 11.71 -10.61 7.79
C THR A 165 11.89 -9.27 8.51
N ALA A 166 11.40 -8.18 7.93
CA ALA A 166 11.59 -6.84 8.46
C ALA A 166 10.95 -6.65 9.85
N CYS A 167 9.81 -7.31 10.13
CA CYS A 167 9.21 -7.25 11.45
C CYS A 167 10.15 -7.79 12.55
N ARG A 168 10.93 -8.83 12.26
CA ARG A 168 11.88 -9.42 13.21
C ARG A 168 13.10 -8.51 13.43
N GLU A 169 13.59 -7.89 12.37
CA GLU A 169 14.74 -6.99 12.42
C GLU A 169 14.42 -5.67 13.16
N LEU A 170 13.19 -5.18 13.03
CA LEU A 170 12.78 -3.85 13.51
C LEU A 170 11.99 -3.86 14.82
N ALA A 171 11.50 -5.02 15.28
CA ALA A 171 10.65 -5.12 16.48
C ALA A 171 11.29 -4.50 17.72
N LYS A 172 12.58 -4.80 18.00
CA LYS A 172 13.33 -4.24 19.13
C LYS A 172 13.60 -2.74 19.02
N LYS A 173 13.27 -2.17 17.86
CA LYS A 173 13.37 -0.73 17.56
C LYS A 173 12.02 -0.02 17.59
N GLY A 174 10.99 -0.64 18.17
CA GLY A 174 9.67 -0.04 18.31
C GLY A 174 8.91 0.13 16.98
N VAL A 175 9.34 -0.56 15.91
CA VAL A 175 8.70 -0.50 14.59
C VAL A 175 7.92 -1.78 14.33
N THR A 176 6.66 -1.64 13.91
CA THR A 176 5.87 -2.78 13.42
C THR A 176 5.82 -2.79 11.89
N VAL A 177 5.85 -3.99 11.32
CA VAL A 177 5.76 -4.22 9.88
C VAL A 177 4.70 -5.28 9.63
N ASN A 178 3.61 -4.93 8.95
CA ASN A 178 2.51 -5.83 8.63
C ASN A 178 2.14 -5.75 7.16
N ALA A 179 1.49 -6.78 6.64
CA ALA A 179 0.94 -6.80 5.30
C ALA A 179 -0.59 -6.88 5.34
N ILE A 180 -1.23 -6.22 4.38
CA ILE A 180 -2.66 -6.37 4.09
C ILE A 180 -2.79 -7.00 2.71
N CYS A 181 -3.67 -7.98 2.59
CA CYS A 181 -4.04 -8.62 1.34
C CYS A 181 -5.48 -8.24 0.99
N PRO A 182 -5.70 -7.18 0.18
CA PRO A 182 -7.02 -6.89 -0.33
C PRO A 182 -7.51 -8.04 -1.21
N GLY A 183 -8.81 -8.35 -1.10
CA GLY A 183 -9.53 -9.19 -2.05
C GLY A 183 -10.00 -8.38 -3.27
N PHE A 184 -11.24 -8.62 -3.69
CA PHE A 184 -11.86 -7.87 -4.79
C PHE A 184 -12.44 -6.55 -4.26
N ILE A 185 -11.78 -5.44 -4.62
CA ILE A 185 -12.12 -4.07 -4.16
C ILE A 185 -12.66 -3.28 -5.34
N ASP A 186 -13.78 -2.59 -5.14
CA ASP A 186 -14.40 -1.70 -6.13
C ASP A 186 -13.54 -0.44 -6.33
N THR A 187 -12.91 -0.37 -7.49
CA THR A 187 -12.04 0.72 -7.94
C THR A 187 -12.22 0.94 -9.43
N ASP A 188 -11.73 2.04 -9.99
CA ASP A 188 -11.77 2.29 -11.43
C ASP A 188 -11.15 1.14 -12.25
N MET A 189 -10.11 0.50 -11.69
CA MET A 189 -9.46 -0.66 -12.33
C MET A 189 -10.39 -1.87 -12.41
N THR A 190 -11.10 -2.19 -11.35
CA THR A 190 -12.00 -3.34 -11.29
C THR A 190 -13.34 -3.07 -11.99
N ARG A 191 -13.81 -1.82 -12.01
CA ARG A 191 -15.01 -1.43 -12.78
C ARG A 191 -14.82 -1.53 -14.30
N GLY A 192 -13.56 -1.55 -14.77
CA GLY A 192 -13.24 -1.75 -16.19
C GLY A 192 -13.42 -3.18 -16.69
N VAL A 193 -13.72 -4.17 -15.83
CA VAL A 193 -13.96 -5.55 -16.26
C VAL A 193 -15.39 -5.73 -16.83
N PRO A 194 -15.61 -6.66 -17.76
CA PRO A 194 -16.95 -6.98 -18.25
C PRO A 194 -17.89 -7.41 -17.13
N GLU A 195 -19.18 -7.08 -17.22
CA GLU A 195 -20.20 -7.36 -16.20
C GLU A 195 -20.26 -8.85 -15.78
N ASN A 196 -20.14 -9.75 -16.75
CA ASN A 196 -20.12 -11.20 -16.47
C ASN A 196 -18.89 -11.61 -15.64
N VAL A 197 -17.75 -10.96 -15.85
CA VAL A 197 -16.53 -11.20 -15.04
C VAL A 197 -16.72 -10.62 -13.63
N TRP A 198 -17.30 -9.42 -13.54
CA TRP A 198 -17.65 -8.80 -12.26
C TRP A 198 -18.53 -9.75 -11.43
N GLN A 199 -19.61 -10.27 -12.01
CA GLN A 199 -20.53 -11.17 -11.32
C GLN A 199 -19.86 -12.49 -10.88
N ILE A 200 -18.94 -13.03 -11.71
CA ILE A 200 -18.13 -14.21 -11.34
C ILE A 200 -17.29 -13.90 -10.10
N MET A 201 -16.69 -12.71 -10.03
CA MET A 201 -15.86 -12.31 -8.88
C MET A 201 -16.72 -12.12 -7.63
N ILE A 202 -17.88 -11.46 -7.72
CA ILE A 202 -18.81 -11.30 -6.60
C ILE A 202 -19.25 -12.66 -6.03
N ASN A 203 -19.57 -13.61 -6.90
CA ASN A 203 -20.00 -14.96 -6.48
C ASN A 203 -18.89 -15.76 -5.75
N LYS A 204 -17.62 -15.37 -5.90
CA LYS A 204 -16.49 -15.97 -5.16
C LYS A 204 -16.27 -15.34 -3.78
N ILE A 205 -16.96 -14.25 -3.47
CA ILE A 205 -16.82 -13.55 -2.18
C ILE A 205 -17.90 -14.04 -1.24
N PRO A 206 -17.57 -14.72 -0.12
CA PRO A 206 -18.57 -15.16 0.86
C PRO A 206 -19.47 -14.05 1.41
N ALA A 207 -18.93 -12.83 1.55
CA ALA A 207 -19.71 -11.66 1.96
C ALA A 207 -20.74 -11.20 0.91
N GLY A 208 -20.62 -11.62 -0.37
CA GLY A 208 -21.58 -11.34 -1.43
C GLY A 208 -21.46 -9.96 -2.09
N TYR A 209 -20.42 -9.19 -1.79
CA TYR A 209 -20.18 -7.87 -2.39
C TYR A 209 -18.68 -7.54 -2.48
N ALA A 210 -18.33 -6.62 -3.38
CA ALA A 210 -16.97 -6.09 -3.48
C ALA A 210 -16.70 -5.14 -2.31
N GLY A 211 -15.50 -5.23 -1.72
CA GLY A 211 -15.07 -4.25 -0.72
C GLY A 211 -14.85 -2.87 -1.34
N GLU A 212 -14.81 -1.84 -0.52
CA GLU A 212 -14.46 -0.49 -0.91
C GLU A 212 -13.01 -0.16 -0.51
N ALA A 213 -12.39 0.82 -1.17
CA ALA A 213 -11.04 1.27 -0.83
C ALA A 213 -10.92 1.72 0.65
N LYS A 214 -12.02 2.27 1.23
CA LYS A 214 -12.07 2.65 2.64
C LYS A 214 -11.95 1.45 3.58
N ASP A 215 -12.42 0.25 3.21
CA ASP A 215 -12.32 -0.93 4.07
C ASP A 215 -10.85 -1.33 4.28
N VAL A 216 -10.05 -1.21 3.23
CA VAL A 216 -8.59 -1.36 3.33
C VAL A 216 -7.99 -0.23 4.18
N GLY A 217 -8.46 1.02 3.97
CA GLY A 217 -8.03 2.20 4.73
C GLY A 217 -8.27 2.07 6.24
N GLU A 218 -9.42 1.53 6.66
CA GLU A 218 -9.74 1.29 8.08
C GLU A 218 -8.76 0.29 8.72
N CYS A 219 -8.43 -0.79 8.00
CA CYS A 219 -7.44 -1.75 8.47
C CYS A 219 -6.05 -1.11 8.57
N VAL A 220 -5.65 -0.29 7.59
CA VAL A 220 -4.40 0.49 7.64
C VAL A 220 -4.38 1.43 8.84
N ALA A 221 -5.44 2.20 9.06
CA ALA A 221 -5.53 3.15 10.18
C ALA A 221 -5.46 2.44 11.54
N PHE A 222 -6.07 1.26 11.66
CA PHE A 222 -5.95 0.42 12.86
C PHE A 222 -4.50 -0.03 13.06
N LEU A 223 -3.84 -0.61 12.05
CA LEU A 223 -2.46 -1.07 12.13
C LEU A 223 -1.46 0.07 12.37
N ALA A 224 -1.76 1.27 11.89
CA ALA A 224 -0.96 2.46 12.11
C ALA A 224 -1.10 3.04 13.53
N SER A 225 -2.15 2.69 14.26
CA SER A 225 -2.45 3.21 15.59
C SER A 225 -1.71 2.45 16.71
N ASP A 226 -1.72 3.02 17.90
CA ASP A 226 -1.17 2.37 19.10
C ASP A 226 -2.01 1.16 19.57
N ALA A 227 -3.26 1.05 19.13
CA ALA A 227 -4.10 -0.12 19.40
C ALA A 227 -3.51 -1.41 18.80
N ALA A 228 -2.75 -1.29 17.71
CA ALA A 228 -2.10 -2.40 17.02
C ALA A 228 -0.60 -2.58 17.41
N ARG A 229 -0.12 -1.95 18.48
CA ARG A 229 1.31 -1.93 18.82
C ARG A 229 1.96 -3.32 19.01
N TYR A 230 1.15 -4.34 19.26
CA TYR A 230 1.62 -5.72 19.45
C TYR A 230 1.33 -6.64 18.27
N ILE A 231 0.75 -6.08 17.17
CA ILE A 231 0.53 -6.78 15.90
C ILE A 231 1.75 -6.51 15.02
N ASN A 232 2.55 -7.56 14.76
CA ASN A 232 3.80 -7.40 14.03
C ASN A 232 4.14 -8.66 13.23
N GLY A 233 4.38 -8.49 11.96
CA GLY A 233 4.64 -9.58 11.02
C GLY A 233 3.38 -10.29 10.51
N GLU A 234 2.19 -9.71 10.71
CA GLU A 234 0.95 -10.33 10.28
C GLU A 234 0.61 -10.05 8.81
N VAL A 235 -0.14 -10.99 8.24
CA VAL A 235 -0.69 -10.91 6.88
C VAL A 235 -2.20 -10.97 7.01
N ILE A 236 -2.85 -9.81 6.86
CA ILE A 236 -4.27 -9.65 7.15
C ILE A 236 -5.05 -9.59 5.84
N ASN A 237 -6.01 -10.49 5.66
CA ASN A 237 -6.91 -10.45 4.51
C ASN A 237 -8.05 -9.44 4.75
N VAL A 238 -8.25 -8.54 3.81
CA VAL A 238 -9.40 -7.63 3.72
C VAL A 238 -10.13 -7.94 2.42
N GLY A 239 -10.95 -8.99 2.44
CA GLY A 239 -11.48 -9.56 1.20
C GLY A 239 -12.85 -10.22 1.35
N GLY A 240 -13.63 -9.93 2.40
CA GLY A 240 -14.98 -10.49 2.58
C GLY A 240 -15.04 -12.03 2.65
N GLY A 241 -13.93 -12.66 3.07
CA GLY A 241 -13.81 -14.13 3.11
C GLY A 241 -13.35 -14.76 1.78
N MET A 242 -13.03 -13.96 0.76
CA MET A 242 -12.56 -14.45 -0.54
C MET A 242 -11.26 -15.25 -0.38
N VAL A 243 -11.24 -16.46 -0.94
CA VAL A 243 -10.07 -17.32 -1.14
C VAL A 243 -9.88 -17.48 -2.64
N LEU A 244 -8.68 -17.21 -3.17
CA LEU A 244 -8.33 -17.38 -4.58
C LEU A 244 -7.93 -18.82 -4.88
#